data_540634efc572c41db0b3b8fae5375708
#
_entry.id   540634efc572c41db0b3b8fae5375708
#
_cell.length_a   1.000
_cell.length_b   1.000
_cell.length_c   1.000
_cell.angle_alpha   90.00
_cell.angle_beta   90.00
_cell.angle_gamma   90.00
#
_symmetry.space_group_name_H-M   'P 1'
#
loop_
_entity.id
_entity.type
_entity.pdbx_description
1 polymer ?
#
loop_
_entity_poly.entity_id
_entity_poly.type
_entity_poly.pdbx_seq_one_letter_code
_entity_poly.pdbx_strand_id
1 'polypeptide(L)'
;KTENEEYARLMTKKEAKQLQKYMRAVVEYGTGKIMAYSKYTAYGKTGTAEIDKNNNVNSWFVGYGEKDGKKIAIAVVIEDMPEGSDSAVKCVKAIFDDYFE
;
A
#
# COMPACT_ATOMS: atom_id res chain seq x y z
N LYS A 1 1.76 21.64 15.63
CA LYS A 1 1.12 20.35 15.83
C LYS A 1 -0.21 20.26 15.12
N THR A 2 -0.39 19.24 14.31
CA THR A 2 -1.61 19.05 13.54
C THR A 2 -2.67 18.34 14.39
N GLU A 3 -3.88 18.86 14.39
CA GLU A 3 -5.01 18.20 15.02
C GLU A 3 -5.73 17.33 14.00
N ASN A 4 -6.25 16.19 14.44
CA ASN A 4 -7.07 15.35 13.60
C ASN A 4 -8.48 15.93 13.51
N GLU A 5 -8.95 16.13 12.30
CA GLU A 5 -10.31 16.58 12.03
C GLU A 5 -11.06 15.49 11.24
N GLU A 6 -12.31 15.28 11.59
CA GLU A 6 -13.19 14.40 10.84
C GLU A 6 -14.14 15.26 10.01
N TYR A 7 -13.95 15.25 8.68
CA TYR A 7 -14.81 15.98 7.75
C TYR A 7 -16.08 15.22 7.43
N ALA A 8 -15.96 13.91 7.27
CA ALA A 8 -17.08 13.04 6.95
C ALA A 8 -16.73 11.60 7.28
N ARG A 9 -17.73 10.83 7.67
CA ARG A 9 -17.60 9.40 7.81
C ARG A 9 -18.19 8.76 6.56
N LEU A 10 -17.35 8.12 5.77
CA LEU A 10 -17.72 7.54 4.47
C LEU A 10 -18.12 6.08 4.55
N MET A 11 -17.81 5.41 5.64
CA MET A 11 -18.12 4.00 5.82
C MET A 11 -18.29 3.65 7.28
N THR A 12 -18.98 2.55 7.55
CA THR A 12 -19.14 2.01 8.89
C THR A 12 -17.86 1.32 9.36
N LYS A 13 -17.77 1.05 10.67
CA LYS A 13 -16.66 0.26 11.22
C LYS A 13 -16.58 -1.13 10.59
N LYS A 14 -17.72 -1.73 10.30
CA LYS A 14 -17.79 -3.05 9.68
C LYS A 14 -17.21 -3.02 8.26
N GLU A 15 -17.58 -2.00 7.49
CA GLU A 15 -17.06 -1.81 6.13
C GLU A 15 -15.56 -1.53 6.15
N ALA A 16 -15.09 -0.71 7.09
CA ALA A 16 -13.66 -0.42 7.25
C ALA A 16 -12.87 -1.69 7.58
N LYS A 17 -13.40 -2.55 8.44
CA LYS A 17 -12.76 -3.83 8.76
C LYS A 17 -12.70 -4.77 7.56
N GLN A 18 -13.74 -4.78 6.72
CA GLN A 18 -13.74 -5.56 5.49
C GLN A 18 -12.68 -5.06 4.52
N LEU A 19 -12.60 -3.74 4.33
CA LEU A 19 -11.57 -3.14 3.49
C LEU A 19 -10.18 -3.50 3.99
N GLN A 20 -9.97 -3.44 5.30
CA GLN A 20 -8.71 -3.82 5.93
C GLN A 20 -8.34 -5.28 5.64
N LYS A 21 -9.30 -6.19 5.69
CA LYS A 21 -9.08 -7.60 5.35
C LYS A 21 -8.66 -7.77 3.89
N TYR A 22 -9.28 -7.04 2.97
CA TYR A 22 -8.89 -7.07 1.56
C TYR A 22 -7.47 -6.57 1.37
N MET A 23 -7.14 -5.45 2.00
CA MET A 23 -5.81 -4.87 1.90
C MET A 23 -4.74 -5.77 2.50
N ARG A 24 -5.08 -6.50 3.56
CA ARG A 24 -4.17 -7.50 4.13
C ARG A 24 -4.01 -8.71 3.21
N ALA A 25 -5.08 -9.16 2.58
CA ALA A 25 -5.05 -10.27 1.64
C ALA A 25 -4.15 -9.98 0.43
N VAL A 26 -4.15 -8.73 -0.04
CA VAL A 26 -3.23 -8.30 -1.13
C VAL A 26 -1.78 -8.53 -0.72
N VAL A 27 -1.44 -8.24 0.53
CA VAL A 27 -0.08 -8.45 1.05
C VAL A 27 0.20 -9.95 1.29
N GLU A 28 -0.73 -10.68 1.88
CA GLU A 28 -0.49 -12.09 2.21
C GLU A 28 -0.47 -13.00 0.98
N TYR A 29 -1.35 -12.76 0.02
CA TYR A 29 -1.61 -13.70 -1.07
C TYR A 29 -1.48 -13.10 -2.47
N GLY A 30 -1.34 -11.79 -2.58
CA GLY A 30 -1.39 -11.10 -3.86
C GLY A 30 -0.10 -10.37 -4.21
N THR A 31 -0.28 -9.25 -4.90
CA THR A 31 0.83 -8.47 -5.46
C THR A 31 1.73 -7.80 -4.42
N GLY A 32 1.27 -7.68 -3.17
CA GLY A 32 2.08 -7.16 -2.06
C GLY A 32 2.83 -8.23 -1.27
N LYS A 33 2.93 -9.44 -1.78
CA LYS A 33 3.43 -10.61 -1.07
C LYS A 33 4.86 -10.48 -0.54
N ILE A 34 5.68 -9.64 -1.15
CA ILE A 34 7.05 -9.43 -0.65
C ILE A 34 7.09 -8.84 0.77
N MET A 35 5.97 -8.29 1.27
CA MET A 35 5.86 -7.76 2.63
C MET A 35 5.14 -8.69 3.61
N ALA A 36 4.77 -9.90 3.18
CA ALA A 36 3.93 -10.80 3.98
C ALA A 36 4.58 -11.24 5.30
N TYR A 37 5.88 -11.39 5.31
CA TYR A 37 6.62 -11.91 6.46
C TYR A 37 7.54 -10.88 7.09
N SER A 38 7.19 -9.61 6.95
CA SER A 38 7.98 -8.52 7.52
C SER A 38 7.74 -8.40 9.03
N LYS A 39 8.58 -7.63 9.72
CA LYS A 39 8.49 -7.37 11.16
C LYS A 39 7.29 -6.49 11.53
N TYR A 40 6.67 -5.90 10.55
CA TYR A 40 5.47 -5.05 10.66
C TYR A 40 4.33 -5.72 9.91
N THR A 41 3.12 -5.26 10.15
CA THR A 41 1.95 -5.72 9.41
C THR A 41 1.62 -4.68 8.34
N ALA A 42 1.70 -5.08 7.09
CA ALA A 42 1.40 -4.20 5.97
C ALA A 42 0.02 -4.51 5.38
N TYR A 43 -0.65 -3.46 4.96
CA TYR A 43 -1.95 -3.49 4.32
C TYR A 43 -1.89 -2.60 3.10
N GLY A 44 -2.43 -3.01 2.00
CA GLY A 44 -2.41 -2.13 0.84
C GLY A 44 -3.10 -2.68 -0.37
N LYS A 45 -3.09 -1.86 -1.39
CA LYS A 45 -3.59 -2.21 -2.71
C LYS A 45 -2.61 -1.69 -3.75
N THR A 46 -2.28 -2.56 -4.68
CA THR A 46 -1.42 -2.20 -5.81
C THR A 46 -2.26 -1.99 -7.06
N GLY A 47 -1.68 -1.36 -8.02
CA GLY A 47 -2.29 -1.25 -9.33
C GLY A 47 -1.28 -0.81 -10.38
N THR A 48 -1.68 -0.98 -11.63
CA THR A 48 -0.92 -0.51 -12.78
C THR A 48 -1.90 0.15 -13.75
N ALA A 49 -1.45 1.25 -14.35
CA ALA A 49 -2.23 1.93 -15.38
C ALA A 49 -1.37 2.04 -16.63
N GLU A 50 -1.86 1.49 -17.72
CA GLU A 50 -1.19 1.57 -19.02
C GLU A 50 -1.21 3.02 -19.53
N ILE A 51 -0.06 3.51 -19.97
CA ILE A 51 0.07 4.92 -20.35
C ILE A 51 0.45 5.15 -21.81
N ASP A 52 0.99 4.14 -22.50
CA ASP A 52 1.37 4.31 -23.89
C ASP A 52 1.41 2.99 -24.67
N LYS A 53 1.78 3.09 -25.95
CA LYS A 53 1.87 1.96 -26.88
C LYS A 53 3.10 1.09 -26.66
N ASN A 54 4.02 1.51 -25.82
CA ASN A 54 5.26 0.78 -25.57
C ASN A 54 5.15 -0.17 -24.38
N ASN A 55 3.92 -0.42 -23.92
CA ASN A 55 3.63 -1.27 -22.74
C ASN A 55 4.23 -0.74 -21.44
N ASN A 56 4.46 0.57 -21.38
CA ASN A 56 4.84 1.20 -20.13
C ASN A 56 3.61 1.48 -19.28
N VAL A 57 3.79 1.44 -17.98
CA VAL A 57 2.70 1.59 -17.02
C VAL A 57 3.13 2.52 -15.89
N ASN A 58 2.15 3.11 -15.22
CA ASN A 58 2.36 3.68 -13.90
C ASN A 58 2.07 2.59 -12.88
N SER A 59 3.03 2.33 -12.04
CA SER A 59 2.90 1.38 -10.92
C SER A 59 2.57 2.16 -9.66
N TRP A 60 1.57 1.71 -8.90
CA TRP A 60 1.19 2.43 -7.69
C TRP A 60 0.84 1.48 -6.53
N PHE A 61 0.96 2.03 -5.34
CA PHE A 61 0.56 1.36 -4.09
C PHE A 61 -0.05 2.41 -3.17
N VAL A 62 -1.15 2.05 -2.53
CA VAL A 62 -1.71 2.82 -1.42
C VAL A 62 -1.94 1.87 -0.26
N GLY A 63 -1.65 2.31 0.95
CA GLY A 63 -1.84 1.46 2.10
C GLY A 63 -1.23 2.02 3.36
N TYR A 64 -0.98 1.12 4.30
CA TYR A 64 -0.37 1.49 5.57
C TYR A 64 0.36 0.30 6.18
N GLY A 65 1.24 0.61 7.11
CA GLY A 65 1.90 -0.40 7.93
C GLY A 65 1.71 -0.07 9.41
N GLU A 66 1.77 -1.09 10.24
CA GLU A 66 1.70 -0.89 11.69
C GLU A 66 2.59 -1.88 12.43
N LYS A 67 3.15 -1.40 13.52
CA LYS A 67 3.98 -2.20 14.42
C LYS A 67 3.97 -1.53 15.80
N ASP A 68 3.63 -2.31 16.84
CA ASP A 68 3.70 -1.86 18.22
C ASP A 68 2.97 -0.52 18.47
N GLY A 69 1.79 -0.37 17.86
CA GLY A 69 0.99 0.83 18.00
C GLY A 69 1.36 1.98 17.08
N LYS A 70 2.47 1.88 16.37
CA LYS A 70 2.84 2.86 15.33
C LYS A 70 2.20 2.51 14.01
N LYS A 71 1.62 3.50 13.36
CA LYS A 71 0.96 3.32 12.07
C LYS A 71 1.38 4.44 11.13
N ILE A 72 1.72 4.08 9.90
CA ILE A 72 2.03 5.06 8.86
C ILE A 72 1.29 4.70 7.58
N ALA A 73 0.64 5.68 6.99
CA ALA A 73 0.01 5.55 5.69
C ALA A 73 0.98 5.98 4.60
N ILE A 74 0.87 5.36 3.44
CA ILE A 74 1.76 5.64 2.33
C ILE A 74 0.99 5.55 1.00
N ALA A 75 1.36 6.42 0.07
CA ALA A 75 0.94 6.32 -1.32
C ALA A 75 2.18 6.53 -2.19
N VAL A 76 2.42 5.61 -3.10
CA VAL A 76 3.57 5.67 -4.01
C VAL A 76 3.09 5.48 -5.44
N VAL A 77 3.54 6.32 -6.33
CA VAL A 77 3.36 6.16 -7.77
C VAL A 77 4.73 6.23 -8.44
N ILE A 78 5.02 5.24 -9.26
CA ILE A 78 6.23 5.26 -10.09
C ILE A 78 5.76 5.29 -11.54
N GLU A 79 6.10 6.36 -12.22
CA GLU A 79 5.64 6.60 -13.58
C GLU A 79 6.54 5.94 -14.60
N ASP A 80 5.93 5.57 -15.73
CA ASP A 80 6.63 5.17 -16.95
C ASP A 80 7.55 3.95 -16.75
N MET A 81 7.02 2.93 -16.08
CA MET A 81 7.76 1.70 -15.83
C MET A 81 7.41 0.63 -16.86
N PRO A 82 8.33 -0.29 -17.16
CA PRO A 82 8.00 -1.45 -17.99
C PRO A 82 6.85 -2.25 -17.40
N GLU A 83 5.97 -2.75 -18.25
CA GLU A 83 4.88 -3.62 -17.84
C GLU A 83 5.42 -4.84 -17.06
N GLY A 84 4.69 -5.25 -16.02
CA GLY A 84 5.10 -6.36 -15.16
C GLY A 84 6.03 -5.94 -14.03
N SER A 85 6.40 -4.67 -13.96
CA SER A 85 7.21 -4.14 -12.88
C SER A 85 6.38 -3.96 -11.60
N ASP A 86 6.92 -4.40 -10.47
CA ASP A 86 6.30 -4.22 -9.15
C ASP A 86 7.07 -3.22 -8.29
N SER A 87 7.63 -2.21 -8.94
CA SER A 87 8.54 -1.24 -8.30
C SER A 87 7.89 -0.44 -7.18
N ALA A 88 6.59 -0.12 -7.28
CA ALA A 88 5.89 0.60 -6.22
C ALA A 88 5.88 -0.21 -4.92
N VAL A 89 5.61 -1.52 -5.00
CA VAL A 89 5.61 -2.41 -3.83
C VAL A 89 7.02 -2.49 -3.23
N LYS A 90 8.04 -2.63 -4.06
CA LYS A 90 9.43 -2.68 -3.61
C LYS A 90 9.85 -1.39 -2.90
N CYS A 91 9.41 -0.26 -3.43
CA CYS A 91 9.67 1.04 -2.83
C CYS A 91 9.00 1.15 -1.45
N VAL A 92 7.75 0.73 -1.34
CA VAL A 92 7.02 0.73 -0.05
C VAL A 92 7.70 -0.19 0.95
N LYS A 93 8.11 -1.38 0.52
CA LYS A 93 8.83 -2.31 1.39
C LYS A 93 10.11 -1.69 1.94
N ALA A 94 10.89 -1.04 1.10
CA ALA A 94 12.12 -0.37 1.53
C ALA A 94 11.85 0.73 2.56
N ILE A 95 10.80 1.52 2.34
CA ILE A 95 10.42 2.59 3.25
C ILE A 95 9.93 2.02 4.59
N PHE A 96 9.07 1.01 4.56
CA PHE A 96 8.55 0.38 5.78
C PHE A 96 9.65 -0.35 6.56
N ASP A 97 10.53 -1.05 5.87
CA ASP A 97 11.65 -1.74 6.53
C ASP A 97 12.51 -0.75 7.32
N ASP A 98 12.74 0.43 6.77
CA ASP A 98 13.50 1.49 7.42
C ASP A 98 12.69 2.15 8.56
N TYR A 99 11.43 2.46 8.31
CA TYR A 99 10.58 3.16 9.28
C TYR A 99 10.30 2.33 10.54
N PHE A 100 10.08 1.03 10.36
CA PHE A 100 9.74 0.10 11.45
C PHE A 100 10.94 -0.66 12.01
N GLU A 101 12.08 -0.21 11.71
CA GLU A 101 13.34 -0.77 12.18
C GLU A 101 13.44 -0.87 13.70
#